data_983f6211a28745f571366501c7908e26
#
_entry.id   983f6211a28745f571366501c7908e26
#
_cell.length_a   1.000
_cell.length_b   1.000
_cell.length_c   1.000
_cell.angle_alpha   90.00
_cell.angle_beta   90.00
_cell.angle_gamma   90.00
#
_symmetry.space_group_name_H-M   'P 1'
#
loop_
_entity.id
_entity.type
_entity.pdbx_description
1 polymer ?
#
loop_
_entity_poly.entity_id
_entity_poly.type
_entity_poly.pdbx_seq_one_letter_code
_entity_poly.pdbx_strand_id
1 'polypeptide(L)'
;MDPRLLALDTSTERLALALTGPEGPRSLTEPGGARASARLIPAAQNLLHQAGLAFSSLDGIAFAAGPGAFTGLRTACAVAQGLALAIGKPVVALDSLMLVAKDAVPAAKVDSVVWVAMDA
;
A
#
# COMPACT_ATOMS: atom_id res chain seq x y z
N MET A 1 -13.24 -5.31 15.55
CA MET A 1 -13.13 -3.97 14.90
C MET A 1 -11.98 -3.99 13.92
N ASP A 2 -12.26 -3.58 12.68
CA ASP A 2 -11.24 -3.61 11.63
C ASP A 2 -10.29 -2.43 11.79
N PRO A 3 -8.97 -2.68 11.77
CA PRO A 3 -8.01 -1.60 11.84
C PRO A 3 -8.04 -0.75 10.58
N ARG A 4 -7.74 0.53 10.74
CA ARG A 4 -7.57 1.45 9.61
C ARG A 4 -6.12 1.41 9.17
N LEU A 5 -5.89 0.79 8.02
CA LEU A 5 -4.56 0.63 7.45
C LEU A 5 -4.47 1.34 6.11
N LEU A 6 -3.38 2.06 5.90
CA LEU A 6 -3.05 2.65 4.61
C LEU A 6 -1.92 1.82 4.00
N ALA A 7 -2.16 1.27 2.82
CA ALA A 7 -1.17 0.47 2.10
C ALA A 7 -0.66 1.23 0.88
N LEU A 8 0.65 1.21 0.68
CA LEU A 8 1.36 1.92 -0.38
C LEU A 8 2.09 0.92 -1.27
N ASP A 9 1.93 1.05 -2.58
CA ASP A 9 2.66 0.23 -3.54
C ASP A 9 3.14 1.08 -4.71
N THR A 10 4.45 1.21 -4.82
CA THR A 10 5.12 1.86 -5.95
C THR A 10 6.12 0.92 -6.60
N SER A 11 5.89 -0.38 -6.49
CA SER A 11 6.78 -1.42 -7.02
C SER A 11 6.73 -1.55 -8.54
N THR A 12 5.75 -0.92 -9.19
CA THR A 12 5.61 -0.88 -10.64
C THR A 12 5.57 0.58 -11.12
N GLU A 13 5.29 0.78 -12.40
CA GLU A 13 5.14 2.13 -12.95
C GLU A 13 3.87 2.84 -12.47
N ARG A 14 2.98 2.12 -11.84
CA ARG A 14 1.78 2.72 -11.26
C ARG A 14 1.97 2.91 -9.76
N LEU A 15 1.37 3.97 -9.25
CA LEU A 15 1.27 4.23 -7.83
C LEU A 15 -0.10 3.70 -7.38
N ALA A 16 -0.10 2.81 -6.40
CA ALA A 16 -1.33 2.23 -5.87
C ALA A 16 -1.41 2.46 -4.37
N LEU A 17 -2.58 2.86 -3.92
CA LEU A 17 -2.88 3.07 -2.52
C LEU A 17 -4.17 2.33 -2.17
N ALA A 18 -4.22 1.80 -0.96
CA ALA A 18 -5.44 1.19 -0.44
C ALA A 18 -5.63 1.61 1.01
N LEU A 19 -6.88 1.82 1.36
CA LEU A 19 -7.29 2.15 2.73
C LEU A 19 -8.31 1.12 3.16
N THR A 20 -8.07 0.50 4.32
CA THR A 20 -9.01 -0.45 4.92
C THR A 20 -9.50 0.09 6.25
N GLY A 21 -10.61 -0.46 6.73
CA GLY A 21 -11.17 -0.07 8.01
C GLY A 21 -12.65 -0.30 8.07
N PRO A 22 -13.31 0.14 9.19
CA PRO A 22 -14.75 -0.03 9.37
C PRO A 22 -15.57 0.67 8.29
N GLU A 23 -15.00 1.69 7.65
CA GLU A 23 -15.66 2.46 6.59
C GLU A 23 -15.72 1.70 5.27
N GLY A 24 -15.09 0.53 5.19
CA GLY A 24 -14.97 -0.25 3.98
C GLY A 24 -13.70 0.05 3.20
N PRO A 25 -13.33 -0.83 2.26
CA PRO A 25 -12.11 -0.64 1.49
C PRO A 25 -12.24 0.49 0.47
N ARG A 26 -11.16 1.25 0.30
CA ARG A 26 -11.02 2.25 -0.74
C ARG A 26 -9.67 2.06 -1.41
N SER A 27 -9.58 2.38 -2.68
CA SER A 27 -8.32 2.28 -3.38
C SER A 27 -8.19 3.40 -4.41
N LEU A 28 -6.93 3.66 -4.79
CA LEU A 28 -6.57 4.67 -5.75
C LEU A 28 -5.37 4.18 -6.53
N THR A 29 -5.40 4.30 -7.84
CA THR A 29 -4.23 4.07 -8.68
C THR A 29 -4.05 5.25 -9.62
N GLU A 30 -2.79 5.63 -9.85
CA GLU A 30 -2.45 6.67 -10.80
C GLU A 30 -1.06 6.39 -11.38
N PRO A 31 -0.67 7.06 -12.47
CA PRO A 31 0.69 6.91 -12.97
C PRO A 31 1.70 7.33 -11.91
N GLY A 32 2.73 6.53 -11.72
CA GLY A 32 3.79 6.79 -10.75
C GLY A 32 5.12 6.97 -11.43
N GLY A 33 5.95 5.91 -11.42
CA GLY A 33 7.27 5.95 -12.02
C GLY A 33 8.15 7.01 -11.36
N ALA A 34 8.77 7.85 -12.16
CA ALA A 34 9.69 8.88 -11.66
C ALA A 34 9.01 9.94 -10.77
N ARG A 35 7.70 10.06 -10.85
CA ARG A 35 6.94 11.04 -10.08
C ARG A 35 6.36 10.47 -8.78
N ALA A 36 6.55 9.18 -8.53
CA ALA A 36 5.92 8.52 -7.39
C ALA A 36 6.26 9.19 -6.06
N SER A 37 7.52 9.59 -5.86
CA SER A 37 7.93 10.21 -4.61
C SER A 37 7.21 11.54 -4.34
N ALA A 38 6.93 12.32 -5.38
CA ALA A 38 6.24 13.60 -5.24
C ALA A 38 4.73 13.45 -5.13
N ARG A 39 4.18 12.34 -5.64
CA ARG A 39 2.73 12.13 -5.69
C ARG A 39 2.18 11.31 -4.54
N LEU A 40 3.03 10.53 -3.87
CA LEU A 40 2.55 9.52 -2.92
C LEU A 40 1.82 10.13 -1.71
N ILE A 41 2.40 11.13 -1.07
CA ILE A 41 1.76 11.78 0.08
C ILE A 41 0.50 12.56 -0.32
N PRO A 42 0.52 13.40 -1.37
CA PRO A 42 -0.71 14.06 -1.82
C PRO A 42 -1.82 13.08 -2.18
N ALA A 43 -1.49 11.97 -2.85
CA ALA A 43 -2.48 10.96 -3.19
C ALA A 43 -3.07 10.29 -1.96
N ALA A 44 -2.23 10.00 -0.96
CA ALA A 44 -2.68 9.42 0.31
C ALA A 44 -3.59 10.41 1.06
N GLN A 45 -3.23 11.69 1.10
CA GLN A 45 -4.06 12.71 1.72
C GLN A 45 -5.42 12.78 1.06
N ASN A 46 -5.46 12.74 -0.26
CA ASN A 46 -6.72 12.78 -1.00
C ASN A 46 -7.60 11.56 -0.70
N LEU A 47 -6.99 10.38 -0.67
CA LEU A 47 -7.73 9.15 -0.36
C LEU A 47 -8.33 9.20 1.05
N LEU A 48 -7.55 9.65 2.02
CA LEU A 48 -8.04 9.81 3.39
C LEU A 48 -9.14 10.85 3.48
N HIS A 49 -8.97 11.97 2.81
CA HIS A 49 -9.97 13.05 2.80
C HIS A 49 -11.30 12.55 2.25
N GLN A 50 -11.29 11.77 1.19
CA GLN A 50 -12.51 11.19 0.62
C GLN A 50 -13.23 10.27 1.61
N ALA A 51 -12.48 9.65 2.51
CA ALA A 51 -13.03 8.78 3.56
C ALA A 51 -13.41 9.53 4.84
N GLY A 52 -13.16 10.86 4.88
CA GLY A 52 -13.40 11.64 6.09
C GLY A 52 -12.39 11.38 7.19
N LEU A 53 -11.17 10.96 6.83
CA LEU A 53 -10.12 10.59 7.78
C LEU A 53 -8.89 11.47 7.62
N ALA A 54 -8.05 11.49 8.66
CA ALA A 54 -6.74 12.11 8.64
C ALA A 54 -5.69 11.01 8.86
N PHE A 55 -4.41 11.33 8.66
CA PHE A 55 -3.34 10.37 8.94
C PHE A 55 -3.39 9.88 10.39
N SER A 56 -3.70 10.77 11.31
CA SER A 56 -3.83 10.41 12.74
C SER A 56 -4.93 9.42 13.04
N SER A 57 -5.86 9.22 12.11
CA SER A 57 -6.94 8.22 12.24
C SER A 57 -6.45 6.79 11.96
N LEU A 58 -5.27 6.64 11.38
CA LEU A 58 -4.76 5.33 10.98
C LEU A 58 -4.20 4.54 12.15
N ASP A 59 -4.36 3.23 12.10
CA ASP A 59 -3.80 2.30 13.07
C ASP A 59 -2.45 1.74 12.62
N GLY A 60 -2.12 1.86 11.34
CA GLY A 60 -0.85 1.39 10.81
C GLY A 60 -0.69 1.75 9.34
N ILE A 61 0.56 1.59 8.87
CA ILE A 61 0.94 1.82 7.47
C ILE A 61 1.55 0.52 6.95
N ALA A 62 1.19 0.13 5.74
CA ALA A 62 1.78 -1.00 5.05
C ALA A 62 2.39 -0.55 3.73
N PHE A 63 3.41 -1.24 3.26
CA PHE A 63 4.01 -0.95 1.96
C PHE A 63 4.47 -2.22 1.28
N ALA A 64 4.45 -2.21 -0.06
CA ALA A 64 4.96 -3.32 -0.85
C ALA A 64 6.50 -3.28 -0.83
N ALA A 65 7.11 -4.34 -0.31
CA ALA A 65 8.55 -4.41 -0.08
C ALA A 65 9.31 -5.14 -1.18
N GLY A 66 8.62 -5.67 -2.18
CA GLY A 66 9.24 -6.36 -3.30
C GLY A 66 8.78 -7.80 -3.43
N PRO A 67 9.20 -8.48 -4.50
CA PRO A 67 9.99 -7.94 -5.60
C PRO A 67 9.26 -6.91 -6.46
N GLY A 68 10.04 -6.07 -7.15
CA GLY A 68 9.51 -5.03 -8.00
C GLY A 68 10.61 -4.05 -8.40
N ALA A 69 10.23 -2.91 -8.97
CA ALA A 69 11.18 -1.88 -9.39
C ALA A 69 11.89 -1.28 -8.17
N PHE A 70 13.21 -1.30 -8.18
CA PHE A 70 14.05 -0.98 -7.03
C PHE A 70 13.79 0.44 -6.48
N THR A 71 13.73 1.44 -7.36
CA THR A 71 13.48 2.83 -6.94
C THR A 71 12.11 2.97 -6.31
N GLY A 72 11.09 2.34 -6.90
CA GLY A 72 9.74 2.37 -6.37
C GLY A 72 9.62 1.71 -5.01
N LEU A 73 10.33 0.60 -4.80
CA LEU A 73 10.35 -0.08 -3.50
C LEU A 73 10.94 0.82 -2.43
N ARG A 74 12.02 1.53 -2.73
CA ARG A 74 12.63 2.47 -1.79
C ARG A 74 11.70 3.64 -1.46
N THR A 75 11.01 4.16 -2.47
CA THR A 75 10.07 5.26 -2.28
C THR A 75 8.96 4.87 -1.31
N ALA A 76 8.31 3.74 -1.55
CA ALA A 76 7.23 3.27 -0.67
C ALA A 76 7.74 3.03 0.75
N CYS A 77 8.90 2.40 0.89
CA CYS A 77 9.50 2.11 2.18
C CYS A 77 9.77 3.41 2.96
N ALA A 78 10.42 4.38 2.33
CA ALA A 78 10.79 5.64 2.97
C ALA A 78 9.54 6.42 3.40
N VAL A 79 8.55 6.52 2.53
CA VAL A 79 7.32 7.26 2.83
C VAL A 79 6.54 6.56 3.95
N ALA A 80 6.40 5.22 3.87
CA ALA A 80 5.68 4.47 4.89
C ALA A 80 6.32 4.61 6.26
N GLN A 81 7.65 4.49 6.34
CA GLN A 81 8.36 4.64 7.61
C GLN A 81 8.23 6.05 8.17
N GLY A 82 8.34 7.06 7.32
CA GLY A 82 8.19 8.45 7.75
C GLY A 82 6.80 8.76 8.27
N LEU A 83 5.77 8.29 7.57
CA LEU A 83 4.38 8.47 8.00
C LEU A 83 4.10 7.73 9.32
N ALA A 84 4.55 6.48 9.42
CA ALA A 84 4.33 5.68 10.62
C ALA A 84 5.00 6.32 11.84
N LEU A 85 6.22 6.83 11.66
CA LEU A 85 6.93 7.52 12.73
C LEU A 85 6.17 8.78 13.16
N ALA A 86 5.69 9.56 12.19
CA ALA A 86 4.99 10.81 12.47
C ALA A 86 3.71 10.60 13.27
N ILE A 87 2.98 9.52 13.00
CA ILE A 87 1.72 9.23 13.70
C ILE A 87 1.91 8.28 14.89
N GLY A 88 3.11 7.77 15.13
CA GLY A 88 3.38 6.86 16.24
C GLY A 88 2.73 5.50 16.09
N LYS A 89 2.61 4.99 14.87
CA LYS A 89 1.94 3.72 14.58
C LYS A 89 2.90 2.76 13.88
N PRO A 90 2.59 1.44 13.91
CA PRO A 90 3.45 0.45 13.28
C PRO A 90 3.46 0.53 11.76
N VAL A 91 4.57 0.10 11.17
CA VAL A 91 4.71 -0.07 9.73
C VAL A 91 4.94 -1.54 9.42
N VAL A 92 4.32 -2.03 8.34
CA VAL A 92 4.39 -3.43 7.94
C VAL A 92 4.86 -3.52 6.49
N ALA A 93 5.86 -4.37 6.25
CA ALA A 93 6.32 -4.67 4.90
C ALA A 93 5.54 -5.85 4.35
N LEU A 94 5.02 -5.71 3.13
CA LEU A 94 4.26 -6.76 2.46
C LEU A 94 5.03 -7.22 1.22
N ASP A 95 5.00 -8.53 0.97
CA ASP A 95 5.59 -9.11 -0.22
C ASP A 95 4.72 -8.78 -1.44
N SER A 96 5.31 -8.21 -2.48
CA SER A 96 4.59 -7.84 -3.70
C SER A 96 3.98 -9.05 -4.41
N LEU A 97 4.65 -10.20 -4.36
CA LEU A 97 4.10 -11.44 -4.94
C LEU A 97 2.86 -11.89 -4.18
N MET A 98 2.84 -11.71 -2.86
CA MET A 98 1.66 -12.02 -2.06
C MET A 98 0.47 -11.15 -2.44
N LEU A 99 0.72 -9.87 -2.75
CA LEU A 99 -0.34 -8.97 -3.21
C LEU A 99 -0.90 -9.40 -4.56
N VAL A 100 -0.02 -9.81 -5.49
CA VAL A 100 -0.44 -10.32 -6.79
C VAL A 100 -1.25 -11.61 -6.63
N ALA A 101 -0.80 -12.51 -5.77
CA ALA A 101 -1.51 -13.76 -5.50
C ALA A 101 -2.91 -13.49 -4.92
N LYS A 102 -3.02 -12.55 -4.00
CA LYS A 102 -4.30 -12.17 -3.41
C LYS A 102 -5.27 -11.62 -4.46
N ASP A 103 -4.75 -10.80 -5.37
CA ASP A 103 -5.56 -10.20 -6.44
C ASP A 103 -6.01 -11.25 -7.46
N ALA A 104 -5.11 -12.20 -7.81
CA ALA A 104 -5.40 -13.24 -8.79
C ALA A 104 -6.42 -14.27 -8.29
N VAL A 105 -6.43 -14.54 -6.98
CA VAL A 105 -7.30 -15.56 -6.39
C VAL A 105 -7.97 -15.00 -5.14
N PRO A 106 -8.83 -13.98 -5.28
CA PRO A 106 -9.42 -13.29 -4.12
C PRO A 106 -10.29 -14.18 -3.25
N ALA A 107 -10.87 -15.24 -3.82
CA ALA A 107 -11.71 -16.19 -3.10
C ALA A 107 -10.95 -17.45 -2.69
N ALA A 108 -9.61 -17.44 -2.77
CA ALA A 108 -8.81 -18.61 -2.43
C ALA A 108 -9.00 -18.98 -0.95
N LYS A 109 -9.03 -20.27 -0.69
CA LYS A 109 -9.05 -20.78 0.67
C LYS A 109 -7.72 -20.49 1.35
N VAL A 110 -7.74 -20.37 2.67
CA VAL A 110 -6.55 -20.06 3.46
C VAL A 110 -5.40 -21.03 3.17
N ASP A 111 -5.71 -22.28 2.92
CA ASP A 111 -4.72 -23.34 2.69
C ASP A 111 -4.29 -23.46 1.22
N SER A 112 -4.83 -22.64 0.34
CA SER A 112 -4.50 -22.72 -1.08
C SER A 112 -3.07 -22.28 -1.34
N VAL A 113 -2.38 -23.01 -2.23
CA VAL A 113 -1.05 -22.64 -2.69
C VAL A 113 -1.18 -21.99 -4.05
N VAL A 114 -0.63 -20.77 -4.17
CA VAL A 114 -0.66 -20.01 -5.40
C VAL A 114 0.76 -19.77 -5.87
N TRP A 115 1.07 -20.15 -7.11
CA TRP A 115 2.37 -19.90 -7.73
C TRP A 115 2.30 -18.60 -8.52
N VAL A 116 3.17 -17.67 -8.18
CA VAL A 116 3.20 -16.35 -8.80
C VAL A 116 4.61 -16.05 -9.28
N ALA A 117 4.70 -15.49 -10.49
CA ALA A 117 5.96 -15.01 -11.04
C ALA A 117 5.73 -13.64 -11.66
N MET A 118 6.72 -12.77 -11.57
CA MET A 118 6.67 -11.45 -12.20
C MET A 118 8.07 -11.06 -12.61
N ASP A 119 8.16 -10.24 -13.66
CA ASP A 119 9.43 -9.68 -14.11
C ASP A 119 9.90 -8.62 -13.12
N ALA A 120 11.14 -8.74 -12.72
CA ALA A 120 11.75 -7.81 -11.76
C ALA A 120 12.50 -6.69 -12.47
#